data_89bffa92070b71a513474ed0bc05d24f
#
_entry.id   89bffa92070b71a513474ed0bc05d24f
#
_cell.length_a   1.000
_cell.length_b   1.000
_cell.length_c   1.000
_cell.angle_alpha   90.00
_cell.angle_beta   90.00
_cell.angle_gamma   90.00
#
_symmetry.space_group_name_H-M   'P 1'
#
loop_
_entity.id
_entity.type
_entity.pdbx_description
1 polymer ?
#
loop_
_entity_poly.entity_id
_entity_poly.type
_entity_poly.pdbx_seq_one_letter_code
_entity_poly.pdbx_strand_id
1 'polypeptide(L)'
;MLEVLPIQTKLEQEAICARCGIEYKVDCMAYHALVDGNLTAVCQFTMDAEGGHIQDLAMVKDVEFSDRDRIESLFVMGRATLNFIDLCGVHVAYFEDGNFDGDGMIKSIGFSKQEDGRWFVDLTDFFVEPCQHGHGLKNSH
;
A
#
# COMPACT_ATOMS: atom_id res chain seq x y z
N MET A 1 10.21 14.11 -7.10
CA MET A 1 9.51 13.99 -5.81
C MET A 1 8.42 12.94 -5.89
N LEU A 2 8.40 12.03 -4.96
CA LEU A 2 7.41 10.95 -4.93
C LEU A 2 6.13 11.43 -4.25
N GLU A 3 4.99 11.20 -4.90
CA GLU A 3 3.68 11.45 -4.33
C GLU A 3 2.84 10.19 -4.42
N VAL A 4 2.05 9.93 -3.38
CA VAL A 4 1.08 8.83 -3.38
C VAL A 4 -0.29 9.46 -3.16
N LEU A 5 -1.18 9.31 -4.13
CA LEU A 5 -2.47 9.99 -4.16
C LEU A 5 -3.59 9.00 -4.45
N PRO A 6 -4.79 9.21 -3.87
CA PRO A 6 -5.93 8.38 -4.22
C PRO A 6 -6.34 8.61 -5.67
N ILE A 7 -6.76 7.53 -6.32
CA ILE A 7 -7.30 7.63 -7.69
C ILE A 7 -8.76 8.07 -7.58
N GLN A 8 -9.12 9.14 -8.30
CA GLN A 8 -10.39 9.83 -8.10
C GLN A 8 -11.56 9.20 -8.86
N THR A 9 -11.31 8.56 -10.01
CA THR A 9 -12.39 8.01 -10.82
C THR A 9 -12.09 6.57 -11.21
N LYS A 10 -13.16 5.79 -11.46
CA LYS A 10 -13.01 4.40 -11.91
C LYS A 10 -12.42 4.33 -13.32
N LEU A 11 -12.73 5.29 -14.17
CA LEU A 11 -12.16 5.34 -15.51
C LEU A 11 -10.63 5.51 -15.46
N GLU A 12 -10.17 6.40 -14.59
CA GLU A 12 -8.75 6.62 -14.38
C GLU A 12 -8.09 5.36 -13.79
N GLN A 13 -8.76 4.73 -12.82
CA GLN A 13 -8.25 3.51 -12.20
C GLN A 13 -8.06 2.39 -13.22
N GLU A 14 -9.04 2.22 -14.11
CA GLU A 14 -8.98 1.21 -15.16
C GLU A 14 -7.80 1.44 -16.09
N ALA A 15 -7.59 2.69 -16.52
CA ALA A 15 -6.49 3.03 -17.41
C ALA A 15 -5.13 2.80 -16.73
N ILE A 16 -5.02 3.14 -15.46
CA ILE A 16 -3.78 2.96 -14.69
C ILE A 16 -3.48 1.47 -14.50
N CYS A 17 -4.50 0.68 -14.17
CA CYS A 17 -4.34 -0.78 -14.01
C CYS A 17 -3.84 -1.42 -15.32
N ALA A 18 -4.36 -0.97 -16.46
CA ALA A 18 -3.92 -1.46 -17.76
C ALA A 18 -2.42 -1.18 -17.97
N ARG A 19 -1.96 0.01 -17.61
CA ARG A 19 -0.53 0.36 -17.73
C ARG A 19 0.35 -0.46 -16.80
N CYS A 20 -0.19 -0.91 -15.67
CA CYS A 20 0.55 -1.71 -14.71
C CYS A 20 0.39 -3.22 -14.95
N GLY A 21 -0.37 -3.60 -15.98
CA GLY A 21 -0.53 -5.01 -16.35
C GLY A 21 -1.32 -5.84 -15.35
N ILE A 22 -2.23 -5.22 -14.61
CA ILE A 22 -3.07 -5.90 -13.65
C ILE A 22 -4.54 -5.75 -14.01
N GLU A 23 -5.35 -6.65 -13.48
CA GLU A 23 -6.80 -6.62 -13.68
C GLU A 23 -7.42 -5.46 -12.90
N TYR A 24 -8.21 -4.63 -13.57
CA TYR A 24 -9.00 -3.60 -12.90
C TYR A 24 -10.13 -4.25 -12.11
N LYS A 25 -10.25 -3.88 -10.84
CA LYS A 25 -11.27 -4.41 -9.94
C LYS A 25 -12.17 -3.26 -9.49
N VAL A 26 -13.41 -3.24 -10.01
CA VAL A 26 -14.32 -2.12 -9.78
C VAL A 26 -14.65 -1.92 -8.29
N ASP A 27 -14.61 -3.01 -7.52
CA ASP A 27 -14.94 -2.95 -6.09
C ASP A 27 -13.80 -2.43 -5.23
N CYS A 28 -12.61 -2.27 -5.82
CA CYS A 28 -11.45 -1.78 -5.08
C CYS A 28 -11.36 -0.27 -5.07
N MET A 29 -10.92 0.28 -3.95
CA MET A 29 -10.33 1.60 -3.91
C MET A 29 -8.90 1.49 -4.40
N ALA A 30 -8.29 2.60 -4.78
CA ALA A 30 -6.93 2.55 -5.29
C ALA A 30 -6.14 3.81 -4.97
N TYR A 31 -4.85 3.61 -4.74
CA TYR A 31 -3.84 4.66 -4.73
C TYR A 31 -2.93 4.50 -5.94
N HIS A 32 -2.35 5.60 -6.39
CA HIS A 32 -1.28 5.53 -7.39
C HIS A 32 -0.08 6.34 -6.90
N ALA A 33 1.09 5.98 -7.39
CA ALA A 33 2.34 6.67 -7.07
C ALA A 33 2.83 7.42 -8.29
N LEU A 34 3.33 8.63 -8.06
CA LEU A 34 3.89 9.48 -9.10
C LEU A 34 5.28 9.94 -8.67
N VAL A 35 6.25 9.89 -9.58
CA VAL A 35 7.56 10.48 -9.36
C VAL A 35 7.69 11.64 -10.36
N ASP A 36 7.82 12.86 -9.84
CA ASP A 36 7.89 14.07 -10.63
C ASP A 36 6.71 14.18 -11.61
N GLY A 37 5.52 13.78 -11.15
CA GLY A 37 4.30 13.85 -11.94
C GLY A 37 4.07 12.67 -12.88
N ASN A 38 5.01 11.72 -12.95
CA ASN A 38 4.89 10.58 -13.85
C ASN A 38 4.43 9.34 -13.08
N LEU A 39 3.43 8.66 -13.60
CA LEU A 39 2.90 7.46 -12.98
C LEU A 39 3.96 6.36 -12.85
N THR A 40 4.09 5.79 -11.66
CA THR A 40 5.04 4.69 -11.42
C THR A 40 4.37 3.41 -10.97
N ALA A 41 3.29 3.49 -10.20
CA ALA A 41 2.74 2.28 -9.56
C ALA A 41 1.29 2.46 -9.16
N VAL A 42 0.61 1.34 -8.90
CA VAL A 42 -0.78 1.31 -8.46
C VAL A 42 -0.97 0.30 -7.33
N CYS A 43 -1.91 0.58 -6.43
CA CYS A 43 -2.33 -0.34 -5.38
C CYS A 43 -3.85 -0.36 -5.35
N GLN A 44 -4.44 -1.54 -5.55
CA GLN A 44 -5.89 -1.74 -5.38
C GLN A 44 -6.14 -2.45 -4.06
N PHE A 45 -7.14 -2.01 -3.31
CA PHE A 45 -7.40 -2.57 -1.98
C PHE A 45 -8.87 -2.48 -1.62
N THR A 46 -9.29 -3.35 -0.69
CA THR A 46 -10.65 -3.38 -0.15
C THR A 46 -10.61 -3.40 1.37
N MET A 47 -11.76 -3.14 1.98
CA MET A 47 -11.94 -3.31 3.44
C MET A 47 -13.26 -4.03 3.65
N ASP A 48 -13.27 -4.97 4.60
CA ASP A 48 -14.46 -5.72 4.98
C ASP A 48 -14.39 -6.08 6.47
N ALA A 49 -15.28 -6.98 6.91
CA ALA A 49 -15.35 -7.37 8.32
C ALA A 49 -14.07 -8.08 8.81
N GLU A 50 -13.33 -8.71 7.92
CA GLU A 50 -12.07 -9.38 8.28
C GLU A 50 -10.94 -8.37 8.47
N GLY A 51 -10.93 -7.30 7.69
CA GLY A 51 -9.87 -6.30 7.73
C GLY A 51 -9.68 -5.62 6.38
N GLY A 52 -8.52 -5.01 6.20
CA GLY A 52 -8.11 -4.47 4.92
C GLY A 52 -7.43 -5.54 4.08
N HIS A 53 -7.53 -5.42 2.76
CA HIS A 53 -6.93 -6.38 1.84
C HIS A 53 -6.26 -5.65 0.69
N ILE A 54 -4.94 -5.72 0.60
CA ILE A 54 -4.22 -5.22 -0.56
C ILE A 54 -4.31 -6.30 -1.64
N GLN A 55 -5.10 -6.04 -2.68
CA GLN A 55 -5.35 -6.99 -3.75
C GLN A 55 -4.29 -6.98 -4.83
N ASP A 56 -3.74 -5.81 -5.12
CA ASP A 56 -2.72 -5.63 -6.16
C ASP A 56 -1.75 -4.54 -5.76
N LEU A 57 -0.47 -4.77 -6.03
CA LEU A 57 0.59 -3.79 -5.87
C LEU A 57 1.54 -3.97 -7.04
N ALA A 58 1.59 -3.00 -7.96
CA ALA A 58 2.31 -3.20 -9.22
C ALA A 58 2.90 -1.91 -9.77
N MET A 59 4.04 -2.06 -10.43
CA MET A 59 4.68 -0.96 -11.17
C MET A 59 4.20 -0.91 -12.60
N VAL A 60 4.29 0.26 -13.22
CA VAL A 60 4.05 0.44 -14.64
C VAL A 60 4.97 -0.50 -15.42
N LYS A 61 4.43 -1.16 -16.45
CA LYS A 61 5.15 -2.22 -17.19
C LYS A 61 5.99 -1.72 -18.34
N ASP A 62 5.63 -0.58 -18.93
CA ASP A 62 6.26 -0.10 -20.16
C ASP A 62 7.39 0.92 -19.91
N VAL A 63 7.82 1.08 -18.68
CA VAL A 63 8.89 1.99 -18.28
C VAL A 63 9.87 1.25 -17.40
N GLU A 64 11.15 1.46 -17.61
CA GLU A 64 12.17 0.94 -16.69
C GLU A 64 12.41 1.96 -15.58
N PHE A 65 12.49 1.46 -14.35
CA PHE A 65 12.74 2.28 -13.18
C PHE A 65 14.05 1.88 -12.52
N SER A 66 14.72 2.85 -11.88
CA SER A 66 15.84 2.53 -11.01
C SER A 66 15.33 1.68 -9.85
N ASP A 67 16.22 0.91 -9.24
CA ASP A 67 15.86 0.15 -8.03
C ASP A 67 15.32 1.07 -6.95
N ARG A 68 15.91 2.27 -6.83
CA ARG A 68 15.49 3.24 -5.83
C ARG A 68 14.04 3.68 -6.07
N ASP A 69 13.70 4.08 -7.29
CA ASP A 69 12.34 4.54 -7.61
C ASP A 69 11.32 3.42 -7.42
N ARG A 70 11.69 2.19 -7.81
CA ARG A 70 10.83 1.04 -7.62
C ARG A 70 10.57 0.77 -6.13
N ILE A 71 11.63 0.71 -5.34
CA ILE A 71 11.53 0.42 -3.91
C ILE A 71 10.74 1.51 -3.20
N GLU A 72 11.05 2.77 -3.47
CA GLU A 72 10.35 3.88 -2.82
C GLU A 72 8.88 3.92 -3.20
N SER A 73 8.57 3.74 -4.49
CA SER A 73 7.17 3.76 -4.95
C SER A 73 6.34 2.68 -4.27
N LEU A 74 6.85 1.45 -4.24
CA LEU A 74 6.11 0.33 -3.66
C LEU A 74 6.00 0.45 -2.15
N PHE A 75 7.09 0.81 -1.48
CA PHE A 75 7.10 0.90 -0.02
C PHE A 75 6.18 2.01 0.48
N VAL A 76 6.35 3.22 -0.06
CA VAL A 76 5.56 4.38 0.40
C VAL A 76 4.08 4.18 0.09
N MET A 77 3.77 3.61 -1.09
CA MET A 77 2.38 3.35 -1.45
C MET A 77 1.76 2.28 -0.56
N GLY A 78 2.51 1.22 -0.24
CA GLY A 78 2.02 0.19 0.69
C GLY A 78 1.73 0.78 2.06
N ARG A 79 2.65 1.61 2.57
CA ARG A 79 2.47 2.26 3.87
C ARG A 79 1.31 3.26 3.85
N ALA A 80 1.15 4.02 2.77
CA ALA A 80 0.04 4.96 2.65
C ALA A 80 -1.30 4.23 2.65
N THR A 81 -1.37 3.09 1.97
CA THR A 81 -2.58 2.27 1.94
C THR A 81 -2.92 1.75 3.34
N LEU A 82 -1.92 1.21 4.06
CA LEU A 82 -2.15 0.72 5.43
C LEU A 82 -2.57 1.85 6.36
N ASN A 83 -1.98 3.03 6.20
CA ASN A 83 -2.36 4.18 7.01
C ASN A 83 -3.81 4.58 6.77
N PHE A 84 -4.25 4.58 5.52
CA PHE A 84 -5.64 4.88 5.20
C PHE A 84 -6.59 3.86 5.82
N ILE A 85 -6.26 2.57 5.71
CA ILE A 85 -7.06 1.50 6.31
C ILE A 85 -7.20 1.71 7.81
N ASP A 86 -6.08 2.01 8.48
CA ASP A 86 -6.07 2.26 9.92
C ASP A 86 -6.92 3.49 10.29
N LEU A 87 -6.81 4.56 9.51
CA LEU A 87 -7.60 5.78 9.73
C LEU A 87 -9.09 5.54 9.55
N CYS A 88 -9.48 4.54 8.76
CA CYS A 88 -10.88 4.16 8.60
C CYS A 88 -11.40 3.32 9.76
N GLY A 89 -10.58 3.08 10.77
CA GLY A 89 -10.98 2.28 11.94
C GLY A 89 -10.78 0.79 11.76
N VAL A 90 -10.07 0.37 10.72
CA VAL A 90 -9.79 -1.04 10.44
C VAL A 90 -8.34 -1.30 10.82
N HIS A 91 -8.12 -2.11 11.84
CA HIS A 91 -6.79 -2.21 12.48
C HIS A 91 -6.05 -3.50 12.18
N VAL A 92 -6.46 -4.23 11.16
CA VAL A 92 -5.72 -5.38 10.63
C VAL A 92 -5.79 -5.35 9.10
N ALA A 93 -4.78 -5.92 8.45
CA ALA A 93 -4.76 -5.97 6.99
C ALA A 93 -4.02 -7.20 6.50
N TYR A 94 -4.36 -7.59 5.28
CA TYR A 94 -3.77 -8.75 4.59
C TYR A 94 -3.22 -8.33 3.25
N PHE A 95 -2.14 -8.96 2.83
CA PHE A 95 -1.58 -8.76 1.49
C PHE A 95 -1.98 -9.98 0.65
N GLU A 96 -2.81 -9.75 -0.38
CA GLU A 96 -3.46 -10.83 -1.11
C GLU A 96 -2.91 -11.02 -2.53
N ASP A 97 -1.97 -10.18 -2.98
CA ASP A 97 -1.48 -10.24 -4.36
C ASP A 97 -0.51 -11.42 -4.54
N GLY A 98 -1.03 -12.55 -4.99
CA GLY A 98 -0.24 -13.75 -5.20
C GLY A 98 0.72 -13.67 -6.38
N ASN A 99 0.57 -12.66 -7.24
CA ASN A 99 1.44 -12.45 -8.39
C ASN A 99 2.59 -11.49 -8.08
N PHE A 100 2.60 -10.89 -6.91
CA PHE A 100 3.66 -9.97 -6.53
C PHE A 100 4.93 -10.77 -6.20
N ASP A 101 6.04 -10.39 -6.81
CA ASP A 101 7.32 -11.04 -6.59
C ASP A 101 8.18 -10.15 -5.70
N GLY A 102 8.42 -10.59 -4.48
CA GLY A 102 9.26 -9.83 -3.56
C GLY A 102 8.81 -9.91 -2.12
N ASP A 103 9.00 -11.07 -1.49
CA ASP A 103 8.68 -11.26 -0.07
C ASP A 103 9.34 -10.20 0.81
N GLY A 104 10.56 -9.76 0.45
CA GLY A 104 11.28 -8.74 1.20
C GLY A 104 10.53 -7.41 1.24
N MET A 105 9.93 -7.02 0.11
CA MET A 105 9.13 -5.79 0.06
C MET A 105 7.87 -5.92 0.91
N ILE A 106 7.18 -7.06 0.82
CA ILE A 106 5.96 -7.30 1.62
C ILE A 106 6.28 -7.17 3.11
N LYS A 107 7.40 -7.77 3.53
CA LYS A 107 7.86 -7.65 4.93
C LYS A 107 8.22 -6.22 5.29
N SER A 108 8.89 -5.51 4.40
CA SER A 108 9.29 -4.12 4.65
C SER A 108 8.10 -3.21 4.85
N ILE A 109 7.01 -3.45 4.12
CA ILE A 109 5.77 -2.68 4.27
C ILE A 109 5.18 -2.92 5.67
N GLY A 110 5.34 -4.12 6.22
CA GLY A 110 4.92 -4.39 7.59
C GLY A 110 4.23 -5.74 7.81
N PHE A 111 4.03 -6.51 6.74
CA PHE A 111 3.34 -7.79 6.84
C PHE A 111 4.25 -8.90 7.35
N SER A 112 3.66 -9.86 8.06
CA SER A 112 4.32 -11.09 8.49
C SER A 112 3.59 -12.27 7.88
N LYS A 113 4.33 -13.28 7.43
CA LYS A 113 3.72 -14.48 6.87
C LYS A 113 3.26 -15.38 8.02
N GLN A 114 1.99 -15.73 8.01
CA GLN A 114 1.36 -16.54 9.04
C GLN A 114 1.53 -18.04 8.71
N GLU A 115 1.19 -18.90 9.68
CA GLU A 115 1.30 -20.36 9.49
C GLU A 115 0.42 -20.86 8.36
N ASP A 116 -0.71 -20.19 8.11
CA ASP A 116 -1.62 -20.56 7.01
C ASP A 116 -1.14 -20.04 5.65
N GLY A 117 0.01 -19.37 5.60
CA GLY A 117 0.57 -18.85 4.37
C GLY A 117 0.11 -17.44 4.01
N ARG A 118 -0.82 -16.87 4.75
CA ARG A 118 -1.30 -15.51 4.48
C ARG A 118 -0.34 -14.48 5.06
N TRP A 119 -0.23 -13.34 4.37
CA TRP A 119 0.51 -12.18 4.86
C TRP A 119 -0.44 -11.28 5.65
N PHE A 120 -0.07 -10.94 6.88
CA PHE A 120 -0.93 -10.26 7.83
C PHE A 120 -0.17 -9.16 8.58
N VAL A 121 -0.86 -8.07 8.92
CA VAL A 121 -0.31 -7.04 9.80
C VAL A 121 -1.39 -6.58 10.78
N ASP A 122 -0.99 -6.42 12.04
CA ASP A 122 -1.81 -5.78 13.06
C ASP A 122 -1.44 -4.30 13.08
N LEU A 123 -2.40 -3.44 12.75
CA LEU A 123 -2.16 -2.01 12.63
C LEU A 123 -2.34 -1.26 13.95
N THR A 124 -2.75 -1.96 15.03
CA THR A 124 -2.86 -1.34 16.35
C THR A 124 -1.50 -0.80 16.74
N ASP A 125 -1.43 0.50 16.99
CA ASP A 125 -0.20 1.22 17.35
C ASP A 125 0.91 1.15 16.30
N PHE A 126 0.60 0.69 15.08
CA PHE A 126 1.60 0.54 14.02
C PHE A 126 2.19 1.89 13.59
N PHE A 127 1.36 2.93 13.57
CA PHE A 127 1.77 4.27 13.12
C PHE A 127 2.00 5.23 14.28
N VAL A 128 2.05 4.73 15.53
CA VAL A 128 2.27 5.59 16.70
C VAL A 128 3.75 5.93 16.81
N GLU A 129 4.03 7.23 16.99
CA GLU A 129 5.40 7.73 17.17
C GLU A 129 5.86 7.44 18.59
N PRO A 130 6.94 6.71 18.80
CA PRO A 130 7.40 6.38 20.14
C PRO A 130 7.88 7.60 20.95
N CYS A 131 8.20 8.69 20.34
CA CYS A 131 8.70 9.91 20.96
C CYS A 131 7.61 10.82 21.50
N GLN A 132 6.42 10.51 21.30
CA GLN A 132 5.34 11.39 21.74
C GLN A 132 4.83 10.99 23.10
N HIS A 133 5.28 11.21 23.67
CA HIS A 133 4.85 10.67 24.48
C HIS A 133 5.24 10.64 25.31
N GLY A 134 5.47 11.30 25.18
CA GLY A 134 6.23 10.99 25.31
C GLY A 134 6.20 11.42 25.57
N HIS A 135 6.32 12.25 25.90
CA HIS A 135 6.59 12.56 25.59
C HIS A 135 6.29 12.66 25.39
N GLY A 136 6.14 13.04 26.44
CA GLY A 136 6.35 12.88 25.69
C GLY A 136 5.81 12.96 25.65
N LEU A 137 5.85 13.04 26.05
CA LEU A 137 5.73 12.94 25.62
C LEU A 137 5.07 13.11 25.53
N LYS A 138 5.18 13.01 26.04
CA LYS A 138 5.05 12.98 25.58
C LYS A 138 4.41 13.11 25.24
N ASN A 139 4.52 13.33 26.01
CA ASN A 139 4.23 13.30 25.37
C ASN A 139 3.67 13.44 25.22
N SER A 140 3.88 13.38 25.84
CA SER A 140 3.89 13.29 25.34
C SER A 140 3.44 13.48 25.15
N HIS A 141 3.72 13.45 25.65
CA HIS A 141 3.84 13.36 25.10
C HIS A 141 3.68 13.66 24.82
#